data_d6205b79d05cd1b05d3e5f0478c735b8
#
_entry.id   d6205b79d05cd1b05d3e5f0478c735b8
#
_cell.length_a   1.000
_cell.length_b   1.000
_cell.length_c   1.000
_cell.angle_alpha   90.00
_cell.angle_beta   90.00
_cell.angle_gamma   90.00
#
_symmetry.space_group_name_H-M   'P 1'
#
loop_
_entity.id
_entity.type
_entity.pdbx_description
1 polymer ?
#
loop_
_entity_poly.entity_id
_entity_poly.type
_entity_poly.pdbx_seq_one_letter_code
_entity_poly.pdbx_strand_id
1 'polypeptide(L)'
;PWMLAFALRADGWYLRQDIIWHKPNPMPESVRDRCTKSHEYIFLLSKNKKYFYDNEAIKEPAKDWGTRNRKSGKYHNPGTGLNPHTGLTKSYPKKNKRSVWSVTNKPSKMKTHFAVYPPDLIEPCIKAGSQEGDIILDPFMGSGTTGMVAKKNFRSYIGCELHEDYASLQTDRIDSVPQQLML
;
A
#
# COMPACT_ATOMS: atom_id res chain seq x y z
N PRO A 1 8.05 8.71 -12.04
CA PRO A 1 8.04 8.41 -10.61
C PRO A 1 9.47 8.25 -10.06
N TRP A 2 10.35 7.47 -10.71
CA TRP A 2 11.72 7.22 -10.24
C TRP A 2 12.58 8.49 -10.15
N MET A 3 12.45 9.45 -11.08
CA MET A 3 13.16 10.73 -11.00
C MET A 3 12.80 11.50 -9.72
N LEU A 4 11.52 11.51 -9.31
CA LEU A 4 11.10 12.12 -8.05
C LEU A 4 11.68 11.38 -6.84
N ALA A 5 11.66 10.05 -6.86
CA ALA A 5 12.23 9.24 -5.78
C ALA A 5 13.74 9.51 -5.59
N PHE A 6 14.48 9.65 -6.68
CA PHE A 6 15.91 9.99 -6.64
C PHE A 6 16.16 11.44 -6.22
N ALA A 7 15.31 12.39 -6.64
CA ALA A 7 15.39 13.77 -6.19
C ALA A 7 15.16 13.90 -4.68
N LEU A 8 14.13 13.22 -4.15
CA LEU A 8 13.87 13.17 -2.71
C LEU A 8 15.02 12.50 -1.94
N ARG A 9 15.61 11.45 -2.50
CA ARG A 9 16.80 10.84 -1.91
C ARG A 9 17.99 11.80 -1.88
N ALA A 10 18.21 12.59 -2.93
CA ALA A 10 19.24 13.62 -2.98
C ALA A 10 18.98 14.74 -1.97
N ASP A 11 17.70 15.03 -1.69
CA ASP A 11 17.25 15.98 -0.66
C ASP A 11 17.34 15.42 0.77
N GLY A 12 17.92 14.22 0.96
CA GLY A 12 18.20 13.63 2.28
C GLY A 12 17.15 12.64 2.80
N TRP A 13 16.12 12.32 2.00
CA TRP A 13 15.18 11.25 2.35
C TRP A 13 15.81 9.87 2.15
N TYR A 14 15.44 8.92 3.00
CA TYR A 14 15.80 7.53 2.85
C TYR A 14 14.78 6.83 1.96
N LEU A 15 15.15 6.49 0.74
CA LEU A 15 14.34 5.62 -0.12
C LEU A 15 14.46 4.18 0.41
N ARG A 16 13.38 3.68 1.01
CA ARG A 16 13.36 2.39 1.72
C ARG A 16 12.93 1.24 0.84
N GLN A 17 11.89 1.45 0.04
CA GLN A 17 11.32 0.41 -0.81
C GLN A 17 10.50 1.03 -1.93
N ASP A 18 10.50 0.35 -3.07
CA ASP A 18 9.49 0.48 -4.12
C ASP A 18 8.41 -0.59 -3.93
N ILE A 19 7.18 -0.21 -4.17
CA ILE A 19 6.00 -1.07 -4.13
C ILE A 19 5.29 -0.94 -5.46
N ILE A 20 4.89 -2.05 -6.04
CA ILE A 20 4.17 -2.10 -7.31
C ILE A 20 2.67 -2.17 -7.03
N TRP A 21 1.94 -1.17 -7.45
CA TRP A 21 0.49 -1.29 -7.59
C TRP A 21 0.18 -1.95 -8.93
N HIS A 22 -0.09 -3.24 -8.93
CA HIS A 22 -0.56 -3.98 -10.09
C HIS A 22 -2.06 -3.75 -10.27
N LYS A 23 -2.45 -3.33 -11.48
CA LYS A 23 -3.84 -3.12 -11.90
C LYS A 23 -4.33 -4.34 -12.70
N PRO A 24 -5.15 -5.23 -12.12
CA PRO A 24 -5.66 -6.39 -12.86
C PRO A 24 -6.54 -6.01 -14.06
N ASN A 25 -7.11 -4.81 -14.03
CA ASN A 25 -7.96 -4.24 -15.07
C ASN A 25 -7.40 -2.90 -15.57
N PRO A 26 -6.21 -2.89 -16.24
CA PRO A 26 -5.66 -1.65 -16.79
C PRO A 26 -6.55 -1.12 -17.92
N MET A 27 -6.45 0.19 -18.16
CA MET A 27 -7.05 0.77 -19.38
C MET A 27 -6.41 0.15 -20.61
N PRO A 28 -7.18 -0.29 -21.60
CA PRO A 28 -6.63 -0.78 -22.85
C PRO A 28 -5.85 0.32 -23.57
N GLU A 29 -4.68 -0.02 -24.09
CA GLU A 29 -3.87 0.87 -24.92
C GLU A 29 -3.77 0.29 -26.35
N SER A 30 -4.10 1.11 -27.36
CA SER A 30 -3.99 0.70 -28.78
C SER A 30 -2.57 0.87 -29.34
N VAL A 31 -1.56 0.57 -28.53
CA VAL A 31 -0.16 0.68 -28.89
C VAL A 31 0.40 -0.67 -29.38
N ARG A 32 1.35 -0.63 -30.33
CA ARG A 32 1.95 -1.83 -30.95
C ARG A 32 3.46 -1.93 -30.71
N ASP A 33 4.08 -0.92 -30.13
CA ASP A 33 5.52 -0.76 -29.95
C ASP A 33 5.98 -1.06 -28.51
N ARG A 34 5.05 -1.31 -27.60
CA ARG A 34 5.31 -1.64 -26.19
C ARG A 34 4.17 -2.40 -25.54
N CYS A 35 4.43 -2.97 -24.38
CA CYS A 35 3.38 -3.60 -23.58
C CYS A 35 2.42 -2.58 -23.00
N THR A 36 1.15 -2.97 -22.80
CA THR A 36 0.16 -2.20 -22.04
C THR A 36 0.63 -2.02 -20.61
N LYS A 37 0.64 -0.78 -20.13
CA LYS A 37 1.07 -0.45 -18.77
C LYS A 37 0.00 -0.88 -17.76
N SER A 38 0.30 -1.87 -16.92
CA SER A 38 -0.61 -2.46 -15.95
C SER A 38 -0.22 -2.21 -14.49
N HIS A 39 0.72 -1.28 -14.23
CA HIS A 39 1.17 -1.00 -12.88
C HIS A 39 1.57 0.46 -12.67
N GLU A 40 1.58 0.86 -11.40
CA GLU A 40 2.16 2.12 -10.92
C GLU A 40 3.11 1.86 -9.74
N TYR A 41 3.94 2.85 -9.41
CA TYR A 41 4.88 2.77 -8.31
C TYR A 41 4.39 3.53 -7.09
N ILE A 42 4.58 2.93 -5.91
CA ILE A 42 4.47 3.58 -4.61
C ILE A 42 5.86 3.50 -3.97
N PHE A 43 6.36 4.60 -3.45
CA PHE A 43 7.66 4.64 -2.79
C PHE A 43 7.49 4.83 -1.29
N LEU A 44 8.12 3.95 -0.52
CA LEU A 44 8.28 4.14 0.91
C LEU A 44 9.53 4.97 1.15
N LEU A 45 9.35 6.16 1.70
CA LEU A 45 10.42 7.06 2.08
C LEU A 45 10.33 7.38 3.57
N SER A 46 11.46 7.68 4.19
CA SER A 46 11.52 8.12 5.58
C SER A 46 12.50 9.28 5.74
N LYS A 47 12.22 10.19 6.68
CA LYS A 47 13.12 11.29 7.02
C LYS A 47 14.37 10.80 7.76
N ASN A 48 14.24 9.75 8.55
CA ASN A 48 15.29 9.23 9.39
C ASN A 48 15.61 7.77 9.08
N LYS A 49 16.82 7.34 9.45
CA LYS A 49 17.26 5.95 9.32
C LYS A 49 16.39 4.98 10.13
N LYS A 50 15.94 5.41 11.33
CA LYS A 50 14.94 4.72 12.15
C LYS A 50 13.61 5.44 12.00
N TYR A 51 12.54 4.72 11.76
CA TYR A 51 11.20 5.25 11.53
C TYR A 51 10.15 4.25 12.01
N PHE A 52 8.93 4.74 12.24
CA PHE A 52 7.79 3.89 12.57
C PHE A 52 7.33 3.11 11.32
N TYR A 53 7.06 1.83 11.51
CA TYR A 53 6.45 0.99 10.49
C TYR A 53 5.74 -0.19 11.16
N ASP A 54 4.40 -0.19 11.11
CA ASP A 54 3.57 -1.26 11.65
C ASP A 54 3.33 -2.35 10.59
N ASN A 55 4.19 -3.33 10.58
CA ASN A 55 4.05 -4.49 9.69
C ASN A 55 2.91 -5.42 10.11
N GLU A 56 2.53 -5.44 11.40
CA GLU A 56 1.45 -6.31 11.90
C GLU A 56 0.09 -5.86 11.37
N ALA A 57 -0.15 -4.55 11.33
CA ALA A 57 -1.40 -3.96 10.86
C ALA A 57 -1.72 -4.27 9.38
N ILE A 58 -0.70 -4.59 8.59
CA ILE A 58 -0.85 -4.83 7.15
C ILE A 58 -0.53 -6.26 6.71
N LYS A 59 -0.32 -7.19 7.66
CA LYS A 59 -0.09 -8.60 7.33
C LYS A 59 -1.24 -9.18 6.50
N GLU A 60 -0.88 -9.96 5.50
CA GLU A 60 -1.83 -10.69 4.67
C GLU A 60 -1.96 -12.15 5.11
N PRO A 61 -3.09 -12.82 4.81
CA PRO A 61 -3.26 -14.23 5.12
C PRO A 61 -2.13 -15.07 4.54
N ALA A 62 -1.56 -15.96 5.33
CA ALA A 62 -0.61 -16.93 4.82
C ALA A 62 -1.37 -18.07 4.11
N LYS A 63 -0.76 -18.60 3.05
CA LYS A 63 -1.28 -19.81 2.43
C LYS A 63 -1.07 -20.97 3.40
N ASP A 64 -2.13 -21.66 3.76
CA ASP A 64 -1.99 -22.90 4.51
C ASP A 64 -1.35 -23.95 3.59
N TRP A 65 -0.12 -24.33 3.92
CA TRP A 65 0.60 -25.35 3.20
C TRP A 65 0.32 -26.76 3.78
N GLY A 66 -0.55 -26.84 4.79
CA GLY A 66 -0.76 -28.08 5.57
C GLY A 66 0.53 -28.54 6.27
N THR A 67 0.45 -29.61 7.00
CA THR A 67 1.63 -30.33 7.50
C THR A 67 2.28 -31.07 6.35
N ARG A 68 3.09 -30.37 5.53
CA ARG A 68 3.91 -31.05 4.53
C ARG A 68 4.94 -31.88 5.27
N ASN A 69 4.70 -33.19 5.30
CA ASN A 69 5.66 -34.18 5.73
C ASN A 69 6.80 -34.19 4.68
N ARG A 70 7.76 -33.26 4.84
CA ARG A 70 8.97 -33.21 4.00
C ARG A 70 9.93 -34.32 4.40
N LYS A 71 9.49 -35.57 4.27
CA LYS A 71 10.43 -36.69 4.23
C LYS A 71 11.15 -36.60 2.89
N SER A 72 12.44 -36.29 2.94
CA SER A 72 13.40 -36.19 1.84
C SER A 72 13.09 -35.12 0.78
N GLY A 73 13.66 -33.94 0.93
CA GLY A 73 13.75 -32.98 -0.17
C GLY A 73 14.79 -33.47 -1.21
N LYS A 74 14.41 -33.46 -2.47
CA LYS A 74 15.28 -33.69 -3.65
C LYS A 74 16.52 -32.78 -3.74
N TYR A 75 16.71 -31.88 -2.76
CA TYR A 75 17.77 -30.88 -2.69
C TYR A 75 18.64 -31.03 -1.43
N HIS A 76 18.67 -32.23 -0.84
CA HIS A 76 19.64 -32.50 0.19
C HIS A 76 21.01 -32.73 -0.49
N ASN A 77 21.80 -31.65 -0.56
CA ASN A 77 23.19 -31.75 -1.00
C ASN A 77 24.07 -31.84 0.25
N PRO A 78 24.56 -33.03 0.62
CA PRO A 78 25.28 -33.24 1.90
C PRO A 78 26.63 -32.51 1.96
N GLY A 79 27.07 -31.88 0.86
CA GLY A 79 28.35 -31.16 0.79
C GLY A 79 28.31 -29.66 1.04
N THR A 80 27.13 -29.02 1.22
CA THR A 80 27.04 -27.55 1.27
C THR A 80 27.08 -26.97 2.69
N GLY A 81 27.13 -27.79 3.76
CA GLY A 81 27.09 -27.29 5.14
C GLY A 81 25.81 -26.53 5.53
N LEU A 82 24.87 -26.41 4.59
CA LEU A 82 23.56 -25.82 4.87
C LEU A 82 22.76 -26.86 5.63
N ASN A 83 22.52 -26.57 6.92
CA ASN A 83 21.60 -27.36 7.72
C ASN A 83 20.28 -27.49 6.94
N PRO A 84 19.71 -28.70 6.80
CA PRO A 84 18.38 -28.83 6.28
C PRO A 84 17.50 -27.92 7.12
N HIS A 85 16.86 -26.95 6.46
CA HIS A 85 15.83 -26.14 7.12
C HIS A 85 14.86 -27.16 7.73
N THR A 86 14.98 -27.39 9.03
CA THR A 86 13.95 -28.06 9.80
C THR A 86 12.69 -27.30 9.52
N GLY A 87 11.89 -27.88 8.60
CA GLY A 87 10.78 -27.16 7.96
C GLY A 87 9.96 -26.48 9.03
N LEU A 88 9.54 -25.24 8.76
CA LEU A 88 8.65 -24.51 9.64
C LEU A 88 7.49 -25.44 10.03
N THR A 89 7.62 -26.08 11.18
CA THR A 89 6.57 -26.95 11.77
C THR A 89 5.43 -26.10 12.31
N LYS A 90 5.61 -24.76 12.36
CA LYS A 90 4.57 -23.82 12.78
C LYS A 90 3.86 -23.25 11.55
N SER A 91 2.58 -23.50 11.45
CA SER A 91 1.69 -22.78 10.55
C SER A 91 1.53 -21.36 11.10
N TYR A 92 1.87 -20.36 10.30
CA TYR A 92 1.62 -18.96 10.63
C TYR A 92 0.36 -18.54 9.88
N PRO A 93 -0.69 -18.05 10.57
CA PRO A 93 -1.93 -17.65 9.91
C PRO A 93 -1.76 -16.42 9.03
N LYS A 94 -0.74 -15.61 9.31
CA LYS A 94 -0.43 -14.36 8.59
C LYS A 94 1.04 -14.33 8.18
N LYS A 95 1.33 -13.61 7.10
CA LYS A 95 2.67 -13.33 6.58
C LYS A 95 2.82 -11.85 6.28
N ASN A 96 4.04 -11.36 6.22
CA ASN A 96 4.32 -9.98 5.83
C ASN A 96 3.73 -9.69 4.44
N LYS A 97 3.16 -8.49 4.30
CA LYS A 97 2.65 -8.01 3.02
C LYS A 97 3.77 -7.94 1.98
N ARG A 98 3.50 -8.46 0.80
CA ARG A 98 4.46 -8.43 -0.31
C ARG A 98 4.47 -7.06 -0.98
N SER A 99 5.53 -6.76 -1.74
CA SER A 99 5.71 -5.47 -2.42
C SER A 99 4.94 -5.34 -3.74
N VAL A 100 4.21 -6.35 -4.17
CA VAL A 100 3.31 -6.28 -5.34
C VAL A 100 1.88 -6.38 -4.84
N TRP A 101 1.12 -5.28 -5.00
CA TRP A 101 -0.26 -5.15 -4.53
C TRP A 101 -1.22 -5.17 -5.71
N SER A 102 -2.02 -6.21 -5.82
CA SER A 102 -3.06 -6.30 -6.86
C SER A 102 -4.33 -5.62 -6.35
N VAL A 103 -4.57 -4.40 -6.79
CA VAL A 103 -5.75 -3.61 -6.41
C VAL A 103 -6.46 -3.13 -7.66
N THR A 104 -7.72 -3.51 -7.79
CA THR A 104 -8.55 -3.17 -8.94
C THR A 104 -8.98 -1.71 -8.91
N ASN A 105 -8.86 -1.02 -10.03
CA ASN A 105 -9.48 0.28 -10.21
C ASN A 105 -11.01 0.10 -10.22
N LYS A 106 -11.67 0.68 -9.24
CA LYS A 106 -13.14 0.75 -9.22
C LYS A 106 -13.55 2.05 -9.93
N PRO A 107 -14.51 2.01 -10.88
CA PRO A 107 -15.04 3.22 -11.47
C PRO A 107 -15.55 4.13 -10.36
N SER A 108 -15.11 5.39 -10.35
CA SER A 108 -15.71 6.38 -9.47
C SER A 108 -17.14 6.63 -9.92
N LYS A 109 -18.10 6.61 -9.00
CA LYS A 109 -19.47 7.05 -9.25
C LYS A 109 -19.54 8.57 -9.51
N MET A 110 -18.47 9.28 -9.19
CA MET A 110 -18.36 10.72 -9.37
C MET A 110 -17.90 11.00 -10.80
N LYS A 111 -18.80 11.57 -11.59
CA LYS A 111 -18.57 11.89 -13.01
C LYS A 111 -17.47 12.92 -13.30
N THR A 112 -16.93 13.56 -12.28
CA THR A 112 -16.04 14.73 -12.41
C THR A 112 -14.57 14.47 -12.09
N HIS A 113 -14.20 13.29 -11.59
CA HIS A 113 -12.82 13.02 -11.18
C HIS A 113 -12.26 11.74 -11.83
N PHE A 114 -11.31 11.92 -12.77
CA PHE A 114 -10.78 10.82 -13.60
C PHE A 114 -9.60 10.02 -13.00
N ALA A 115 -8.95 10.51 -11.94
CA ALA A 115 -7.68 9.96 -11.45
C ALA A 115 -7.70 9.64 -9.95
N VAL A 116 -8.73 8.92 -9.47
CA VAL A 116 -8.84 8.55 -8.05
C VAL A 116 -8.27 7.15 -7.82
N TYR A 117 -7.29 7.04 -6.94
CA TYR A 117 -6.85 5.73 -6.46
C TYR A 117 -7.89 5.13 -5.48
N PRO A 118 -8.05 3.79 -5.47
CA PRO A 118 -9.02 3.14 -4.59
C PRO A 118 -8.59 3.20 -3.12
N PRO A 119 -9.55 3.29 -2.16
CA PRO A 119 -9.26 3.25 -0.72
C PRO A 119 -8.39 2.05 -0.30
N ASP A 120 -8.63 0.88 -0.89
CA ASP A 120 -7.90 -0.36 -0.62
C ASP A 120 -6.40 -0.25 -0.93
N LEU A 121 -5.98 0.73 -1.75
CA LEU A 121 -4.59 1.00 -2.06
C LEU A 121 -3.90 1.81 -0.97
N ILE A 122 -4.56 2.87 -0.47
CA ILE A 122 -3.95 3.80 0.50
C ILE A 122 -4.07 3.32 1.94
N GLU A 123 -5.07 2.49 2.25
CA GLU A 123 -5.30 2.00 3.62
C GLU A 123 -4.07 1.28 4.20
N PRO A 124 -3.39 0.35 3.50
CA PRO A 124 -2.16 -0.24 4.01
C PRO A 124 -1.02 0.78 4.21
N CYS A 125 -0.94 1.83 3.38
CA CYS A 125 0.07 2.88 3.54
C CYS A 125 -0.15 3.65 4.84
N ILE A 126 -1.40 4.05 5.13
CA ILE A 126 -1.78 4.77 6.36
C ILE A 126 -1.53 3.89 7.59
N LYS A 127 -2.01 2.64 7.58
CA LYS A 127 -1.86 1.71 8.70
C LYS A 127 -0.40 1.40 9.02
N ALA A 128 0.43 1.20 7.99
CA ALA A 128 1.84 0.90 8.20
C ALA A 128 2.66 2.12 8.63
N GLY A 129 2.32 3.31 8.13
CA GLY A 129 3.12 4.52 8.31
C GLY A 129 2.71 5.40 9.48
N SER A 130 1.62 5.08 10.20
CA SER A 130 1.09 5.92 11.28
C SER A 130 0.39 5.10 12.38
N GLN A 131 0.29 5.70 13.57
CA GLN A 131 -0.50 5.21 14.69
C GLN A 131 -1.88 5.85 14.71
N GLU A 132 -2.82 5.28 15.45
CA GLU A 132 -4.10 5.94 15.74
C GLU A 132 -3.85 7.27 16.46
N GLY A 133 -4.59 8.31 16.09
CA GLY A 133 -4.39 9.67 16.56
C GLY A 133 -3.37 10.51 15.78
N ASP A 134 -2.52 9.90 14.95
CA ASP A 134 -1.56 10.62 14.12
C ASP A 134 -2.24 11.45 13.01
N ILE A 135 -1.49 12.37 12.44
CA ILE A 135 -1.94 13.25 11.35
C ILE A 135 -1.38 12.74 10.01
N ILE A 136 -2.26 12.54 9.05
CA ILE A 136 -1.94 12.18 7.66
C ILE A 136 -1.98 13.45 6.81
N LEU A 137 -0.87 13.77 6.16
CA LEU A 137 -0.78 14.86 5.19
C LEU A 137 -0.94 14.32 3.78
N ASP A 138 -1.87 14.92 3.02
CA ASP A 138 -1.99 14.72 1.57
C ASP A 138 -1.89 16.06 0.86
N PRO A 139 -0.74 16.39 0.23
CA PRO A 139 -0.57 17.66 -0.46
C PRO A 139 -1.32 17.75 -1.80
N PHE A 140 -1.95 16.67 -2.25
CA PHE A 140 -2.74 16.57 -3.49
C PHE A 140 -4.05 15.83 -3.25
N MET A 141 -4.85 16.38 -2.33
CA MET A 141 -6.02 15.72 -1.72
C MET A 141 -7.07 15.25 -2.73
N GLY A 142 -7.22 15.94 -3.85
CA GLY A 142 -8.21 15.62 -4.87
C GLY A 142 -9.62 15.50 -4.26
N SER A 143 -10.29 14.38 -4.51
CA SER A 143 -11.64 14.11 -3.97
C SER A 143 -11.67 13.57 -2.53
N GLY A 144 -10.59 13.66 -1.76
CA GLY A 144 -10.57 13.32 -0.34
C GLY A 144 -10.44 11.84 0.02
N THR A 145 -9.89 11.00 -0.86
CA THR A 145 -9.73 9.55 -0.57
C THR A 145 -8.84 9.32 0.65
N THR A 146 -7.70 10.01 0.73
CA THR A 146 -6.78 9.90 1.87
C THR A 146 -7.45 10.31 3.18
N GLY A 147 -8.14 11.46 3.20
CA GLY A 147 -8.84 11.94 4.41
C GLY A 147 -9.93 11.00 4.89
N MET A 148 -10.73 10.47 3.95
CA MET A 148 -11.75 9.48 4.27
C MET A 148 -11.13 8.22 4.90
N VAL A 149 -10.03 7.69 4.33
CA VAL A 149 -9.38 6.48 4.84
C VAL A 149 -8.66 6.76 6.17
N ALA A 150 -8.05 7.94 6.34
CA ALA A 150 -7.45 8.37 7.59
C ALA A 150 -8.50 8.40 8.72
N LYS A 151 -9.62 9.11 8.51
CA LYS A 151 -10.76 9.19 9.45
C LYS A 151 -11.30 7.80 9.80
N LYS A 152 -11.51 6.94 8.80
CA LYS A 152 -11.98 5.56 9.01
C LYS A 152 -11.04 4.73 9.89
N ASN A 153 -9.76 5.04 9.90
CA ASN A 153 -8.74 4.35 10.68
C ASN A 153 -8.27 5.15 11.90
N PHE A 154 -9.08 6.06 12.44
CA PHE A 154 -8.80 6.86 13.63
C PHE A 154 -7.55 7.75 13.52
N ARG A 155 -7.26 8.27 12.34
CA ARG A 155 -6.22 9.26 12.11
C ARG A 155 -6.86 10.59 11.75
N SER A 156 -6.22 11.68 12.17
CA SER A 156 -6.51 13.02 11.65
C SER A 156 -5.89 13.20 10.27
N TYR A 157 -6.29 14.21 9.53
CA TYR A 157 -5.73 14.49 8.21
C TYR A 157 -5.61 15.98 7.97
N ILE A 158 -4.65 16.36 7.13
CA ILE A 158 -4.51 17.67 6.51
C ILE A 158 -4.41 17.44 5.00
N GLY A 159 -5.24 18.10 4.23
CA GLY A 159 -5.25 18.01 2.78
C GLY A 159 -5.03 19.36 2.13
N CYS A 160 -4.24 19.40 1.03
CA CYS A 160 -4.12 20.55 0.16
C CYS A 160 -4.73 20.22 -1.19
N GLU A 161 -5.51 21.16 -1.74
CA GLU A 161 -6.12 21.04 -3.06
C GLU A 161 -6.21 22.42 -3.70
N LEU A 162 -5.85 22.53 -4.98
CA LEU A 162 -5.90 23.78 -5.71
C LEU A 162 -7.26 24.03 -6.37
N HIS A 163 -8.01 22.96 -6.64
CA HIS A 163 -9.26 23.06 -7.36
C HIS A 163 -10.43 23.15 -6.39
N GLU A 164 -11.08 24.31 -6.34
CA GLU A 164 -12.18 24.61 -5.41
C GLU A 164 -13.38 23.66 -5.57
N ASP A 165 -13.66 23.21 -6.79
CA ASP A 165 -14.77 22.27 -7.05
C ASP A 165 -14.63 20.93 -6.33
N TYR A 166 -13.42 20.59 -5.90
CA TYR A 166 -13.19 19.36 -5.13
C TYR A 166 -13.49 19.49 -3.65
N ALA A 167 -13.61 20.72 -3.12
CA ALA A 167 -13.87 20.94 -1.68
C ALA A 167 -15.19 20.32 -1.22
N SER A 168 -16.28 20.52 -1.99
CA SER A 168 -17.58 19.88 -1.68
C SER A 168 -17.52 18.37 -1.74
N LEU A 169 -16.83 17.82 -2.75
CA LEU A 169 -16.64 16.37 -2.90
C LEU A 169 -15.84 15.75 -1.76
N GLN A 170 -14.84 16.49 -1.24
CA GLN A 170 -14.06 16.07 -0.06
C GLN A 170 -14.95 15.99 1.18
N THR A 171 -15.74 17.04 1.44
CA THR A 171 -16.64 17.12 2.58
C THR A 171 -17.63 15.96 2.56
N ASP A 172 -18.36 15.77 1.48
CA ASP A 172 -19.35 14.70 1.33
C ASP A 172 -18.73 13.31 1.56
N ARG A 173 -17.54 13.09 1.01
CA ARG A 173 -16.85 11.81 1.08
C ARG A 173 -16.33 11.51 2.48
N ILE A 174 -15.75 12.50 3.14
CA ILE A 174 -15.15 12.34 4.47
C ILE A 174 -16.23 12.28 5.55
N ASP A 175 -17.28 13.06 5.40
CA ASP A 175 -18.40 13.08 6.34
C ASP A 175 -19.32 11.86 6.23
N SER A 176 -19.26 11.16 5.08
CA SER A 176 -19.91 9.84 4.95
C SER A 176 -19.32 8.77 5.90
N VAL A 177 -18.11 8.99 6.44
CA VAL A 177 -17.52 8.10 7.44
C VAL A 177 -18.12 8.42 8.81
N PRO A 178 -18.81 7.48 9.47
CA PRO A 178 -19.36 7.69 10.80
C PRO A 178 -18.26 8.16 11.76
N GLN A 179 -18.62 9.12 12.62
CA GLN A 179 -17.75 9.54 13.69
C GLN A 179 -17.70 8.41 14.72
N GLN A 180 -16.64 7.63 14.66
CA GLN A 180 -16.44 6.58 15.66
C GLN A 180 -15.95 7.25 16.93
N LEU A 181 -16.76 7.17 17.98
CA LEU A 181 -16.37 7.60 19.32
C LEU A 181 -15.19 6.73 19.76
N MET A 182 -14.05 7.36 20.07
CA MET A 182 -13.00 6.69 20.83
C MET A 182 -13.59 6.42 22.24
N LEU A 183 -13.85 5.17 22.55
CA LEU A 183 -14.19 4.72 23.89
C LEU A 183 -12.92 4.50 24.71
#